data_feeda03f49ea1e876bdeb4a84772dfc1
#
_entry.id   feeda03f49ea1e876bdeb4a84772dfc1
#
_cell.length_a   1.000
_cell.length_b   1.000
_cell.length_c   1.000
_cell.angle_alpha   90.00
_cell.angle_beta   90.00
_cell.angle_gamma   90.00
#
_symmetry.space_group_name_H-M   'P 1'
#
loop_
_entity.id
_entity.type
_entity.pdbx_description
1 polymer ?
#
loop_
_entity_poly.entity_id
_entity_poly.type
_entity_poly.pdbx_seq_one_letter_code
_entity_poly.pdbx_strand_id
1 'polypeptide(L)' 'MTEVILSKDDYRQFTINVGKLTEQGYDFAHEVEYMEDGTFKIRVFEDHDYDALDEMMK' A
#
# COMPACT_ATOMS: atom_id res chain seq x y z
N MET A 1 -4.23 -12.81 -2.10
CA MET A 1 -4.54 -11.54 -1.43
C MET A 1 -3.71 -11.41 -0.17
N THR A 2 -3.07 -10.26 0.00
CA THR A 2 -2.20 -10.00 1.14
C THR A 2 -2.70 -8.77 1.89
N GLU A 3 -2.65 -8.81 3.23
CA GLU A 3 -3.03 -7.69 4.07
C GLU A 3 -1.81 -7.22 4.87
N VAL A 4 -1.65 -5.88 4.97
CA VAL A 4 -0.53 -5.25 5.67
C VAL A 4 -1.10 -4.20 6.61
N ILE A 5 -0.54 -4.10 7.82
CA ILE A 5 -0.91 -3.05 8.76
C ILE A 5 0.21 -2.02 8.76
N LEU A 6 -0.15 -0.77 8.48
CA LEU A 6 0.82 0.33 8.40
C LEU A 6 0.53 1.37 9.48
N SER A 7 1.59 1.91 10.07
CA SER A 7 1.49 3.06 10.95
C SER A 7 1.10 4.29 10.11
N LYS A 8 0.74 5.38 10.78
CA LYS A 8 0.38 6.62 10.10
C LYS A 8 1.51 7.11 9.19
N ASP A 9 2.75 7.05 9.65
CA ASP A 9 3.90 7.50 8.87
C ASP A 9 4.17 6.57 7.68
N ASP A 10 4.07 5.27 7.90
CA ASP A 10 4.24 4.29 6.83
C ASP A 10 3.13 4.40 5.79
N TYR A 11 1.90 4.67 6.23
CA TYR A 11 0.78 4.88 5.32
C TYR A 11 1.02 6.11 4.44
N ARG A 12 1.56 7.16 5.02
CA ARG A 12 1.89 8.37 4.25
C ARG A 12 2.89 8.05 3.15
N GLN A 13 3.94 7.29 3.48
CA GLN A 13 4.93 6.87 2.49
C GLN A 13 4.30 5.95 1.44
N PHE A 14 3.40 5.08 1.87
CA PHE A 14 2.66 4.20 0.96
C PHE A 14 1.87 5.01 -0.08
N THR A 15 1.16 6.06 0.33
CA THR A 15 0.37 6.87 -0.61
C THR A 15 1.26 7.58 -1.63
N ILE A 16 2.43 8.06 -1.21
CA ILE A 16 3.40 8.68 -2.11
C ILE A 16 3.89 7.65 -3.13
N ASN A 17 4.22 6.45 -2.68
CA ASN A 17 4.74 5.39 -3.55
C ASN A 17 3.70 4.92 -4.55
N VAL A 18 2.44 4.77 -4.13
CA VAL A 18 1.34 4.40 -5.03
C VAL A 18 1.15 5.47 -6.10
N GLY A 19 1.25 6.76 -5.73
CA GLY A 19 1.17 7.86 -6.67
C GLY A 19 2.25 7.77 -7.75
N LYS A 20 3.48 7.44 -7.36
CA LYS A 20 4.58 7.27 -8.31
C LYS A 20 4.35 6.09 -9.26
N LEU A 21 3.83 4.99 -8.74
CA LEU A 21 3.49 3.83 -9.57
C LEU A 21 2.42 4.18 -10.60
N THR A 22 1.40 4.91 -10.17
CA THR A 22 0.33 5.35 -11.04
C THR A 22 0.85 6.24 -12.17
N GLU A 23 1.78 7.15 -11.87
CA GLU A 23 2.41 8.00 -12.88
C GLU A 23 3.17 7.19 -13.92
N GLN A 24 3.71 6.04 -13.53
CA GLN A 24 4.42 5.13 -14.42
C GLN A 24 3.48 4.23 -15.23
N GLY A 25 2.17 4.39 -15.03
CA GLY A 25 1.18 3.57 -15.72
C GLY A 25 0.89 2.24 -15.03
N TYR A 26 1.34 2.06 -13.80
CA TYR A 26 1.11 0.85 -13.03
C TYR A 26 -0.24 0.93 -12.32
N ASP A 27 -1.11 -0.05 -12.55
CA ASP A 27 -2.42 -0.11 -11.91
C ASP A 27 -2.33 -0.94 -10.63
N PHE A 28 -2.27 -0.26 -9.50
CA PHE A 28 -2.13 -0.90 -8.19
C PHE A 28 -3.50 -0.99 -7.50
N ALA A 29 -4.13 -2.15 -7.63
CA ALA A 29 -5.45 -2.39 -7.05
C ALA A 29 -5.33 -2.74 -5.57
N HIS A 30 -5.97 -1.95 -4.71
CA HIS A 30 -5.91 -2.16 -3.25
C HIS A 30 -7.12 -1.56 -2.56
N GLU A 31 -7.32 -1.95 -1.29
CA GLU A 31 -8.30 -1.35 -0.40
C GLU A 31 -7.61 -0.85 0.85
N VAL A 32 -8.15 0.20 1.46
CA VAL A 32 -7.62 0.79 2.70
C VAL A 32 -8.72 0.82 3.74
N GLU A 33 -8.40 0.34 4.94
CA GLU A 33 -9.31 0.42 6.08
C GLU A 33 -8.61 1.17 7.21
N TYR A 34 -9.27 2.20 7.73
CA TYR A 34 -8.76 2.95 8.89
C TYR A 34 -9.12 2.20 10.17
N MET A 35 -8.12 1.88 10.98
CA MET A 35 -8.30 1.14 12.22
C MET A 35 -8.47 2.08 13.41
N GLU A 36 -9.15 1.61 14.45
CA GLU A 36 -9.44 2.42 15.64
C GLU A 36 -8.18 2.86 16.39
N ASP A 37 -7.11 2.08 16.30
CA ASP A 37 -5.85 2.39 16.97
C ASP A 37 -4.98 3.40 16.21
N GLY A 38 -5.47 3.94 15.10
CA GLY A 38 -4.74 4.91 14.28
C GLY A 38 -3.85 4.30 13.22
N THR A 39 -3.91 2.98 13.05
CA THR A 39 -3.19 2.32 11.97
C THR A 39 -4.08 2.18 10.73
N PHE A 40 -3.48 1.74 9.63
CA PHE A 40 -4.18 1.53 8.36
C PHE A 40 -3.94 0.10 7.89
N LYS A 41 -5.02 -0.57 7.54
CA LYS A 41 -4.94 -1.91 6.97
C LYS A 41 -5.05 -1.81 5.46
N ILE A 42 -4.01 -2.28 4.76
CA ILE A 42 -3.97 -2.26 3.30
C ILE A 42 -4.20 -3.67 2.80
N ARG A 43 -5.19 -3.84 1.94
CA ARG A 43 -5.48 -5.13 1.32
C ARG A 43 -5.07 -5.07 -0.14
N VAL A 44 -4.08 -5.90 -0.50
CA VAL A 44 -3.53 -5.97 -1.85
C VAL A 44 -4.07 -7.24 -2.51
N PHE A 45 -4.73 -7.11 -3.66
CA PHE A 45 -5.44 -8.24 -4.28
C PHE A 45 -4.53 -9.18 -5.05
N GLU A 46 -3.46 -8.66 -5.64
CA GLU A 46 -2.55 -9.46 -6.47
C GLU A 46 -1.18 -9.57 -5.79
N ASP A 47 -0.60 -10.77 -5.77
CA ASP A 47 0.68 -11.00 -5.10
C ASP A 47 1.81 -10.18 -5.72
N HIS A 48 1.81 -10.03 -7.05
CA HIS A 48 2.84 -9.23 -7.71
C HIS A 48 2.74 -7.73 -7.34
N ASP A 49 1.54 -7.25 -7.03
CA ASP A 49 1.36 -5.88 -6.54
C ASP A 49 1.97 -5.72 -5.16
N TYR A 50 1.81 -6.74 -4.31
CA TYR A 50 2.42 -6.73 -2.99
C TYR A 50 3.96 -6.71 -3.10
N ASP A 51 4.52 -7.48 -4.01
CA ASP A 51 5.97 -7.51 -4.23
C ASP A 51 6.49 -6.14 -4.65
N ALA A 52 5.76 -5.45 -5.54
CA ALA A 52 6.12 -4.10 -5.97
C ALA A 52 6.08 -3.11 -4.79
N LEU A 53 5.05 -3.22 -3.94
CA LEU A 53 4.93 -2.37 -2.76
C LEU A 53 6.07 -2.63 -1.78
N ASP A 54 6.38 -3.89 -1.50
CA ASP A 54 7.44 -4.28 -0.58
C ASP A 54 8.79 -3.74 -1.06
N GLU A 55 9.08 -3.84 -2.34
CA GLU A 55 10.29 -3.33 -2.96
C GLU A 55 10.43 -1.82 -2.75
N MET A 56 9.35 -1.08 -2.89
CA MET A 56 9.37 0.37 -2.73
C MET A 56 9.50 0.81 -1.28
N MET A 57 9.07 0.00 -0.33
CA MET A 57 9.08 0.34 1.09
C MET A 57 10.35 -0.09 1.82
N LYS A 58 11.27 -0.70 1.14
CA LYS A 58 12.57 -1.08 1.72
C LYS A 58 13.50 0.13 1.89
#